data_288d750cee220c494c5ca09a28c7c125
#
_entry.id   288d750cee220c494c5ca09a28c7c125
#
_cell.length_a   1.000
_cell.length_b   1.000
_cell.length_c   1.000
_cell.angle_alpha   90.00
_cell.angle_beta   90.00
_cell.angle_gamma   90.00
#
_symmetry.space_group_name_H-M   'P 1'
#
loop_
_entity.id
_entity.type
_entity.pdbx_description
1 polymer ?
#
loop_
_entity_poly.entity_id
_entity_poly.type
_entity_poly.pdbx_seq_one_letter_code
_entity_poly.pdbx_strand_id
1 'polypeptide(L)'
;MWCQSACVWYLLNAENAYLKETFLKKIIEGKILAGTGLSNAMKALINFEEVKLKAVKTDGGYIVNGSLPFVSNIQKGHYFGALIQIEDGYIVGLIDTNSEDVSIQNIDSFFGLNGSATAKTTFKDYFLEDKFLISDNGQQFIEKIRPGFILLQLGMALGNINGAINIIKKELKRKEYLNNTIFGDKVSLFEKKKQELTFGLDKYFTNPYTDDAKELKKILQVRLDGALLSQDVSNEALLSSGGSRGYFEKSDAFCKLRESYFVAVVTPSIKHLQILISNLK
;
A
#
# COMPACT_ATOMS: atom_id res chain seq x y z
N MET A 1 -8.65 3.96 -1.75
CA MET A 1 -9.18 2.59 -1.52
C MET A 1 -8.15 1.67 -0.85
N TRP A 2 -6.93 1.46 -1.38
CA TRP A 2 -5.94 0.55 -0.77
C TRP A 2 -5.65 0.82 0.71
N CYS A 3 -5.41 2.07 1.13
CA CYS A 3 -5.13 2.40 2.53
C CYS A 3 -6.29 2.05 3.46
N GLN A 4 -7.53 2.27 3.01
CA GLN A 4 -8.75 1.86 3.71
C GLN A 4 -8.78 0.34 3.90
N SER A 5 -8.56 -0.42 2.81
CA SER A 5 -8.52 -1.88 2.85
C SER A 5 -7.39 -2.42 3.72
N ALA A 6 -6.24 -1.74 3.75
CA ALA A 6 -5.14 -2.10 4.64
C ALA A 6 -5.54 -1.96 6.11
N CYS A 7 -6.22 -0.87 6.49
CA CYS A 7 -6.71 -0.72 7.86
C CYS A 7 -7.78 -1.78 8.22
N VAL A 8 -8.68 -2.10 7.28
CA VAL A 8 -9.62 -3.22 7.43
C VAL A 8 -8.87 -4.53 7.71
N TRP A 9 -7.80 -4.78 6.94
CA TRP A 9 -6.96 -5.98 7.13
C TRP A 9 -6.32 -6.04 8.53
N TYR A 10 -5.87 -4.91 9.06
CA TYR A 10 -5.33 -4.86 10.41
C TYR A 10 -6.40 -5.20 11.44
N LEU A 11 -7.59 -4.61 11.36
CA LEU A 11 -8.66 -4.84 12.30
C LEU A 11 -9.26 -6.26 12.21
N LEU A 12 -9.31 -6.86 11.02
CA LEU A 12 -9.69 -8.27 10.87
C LEU A 12 -8.75 -9.20 11.65
N ASN A 13 -7.47 -8.85 11.70
CA ASN A 13 -6.43 -9.61 12.38
C ASN A 13 -6.18 -9.19 13.83
N ALA A 14 -6.80 -8.09 14.30
CA ALA A 14 -6.69 -7.66 15.68
C ALA A 14 -7.23 -8.72 16.65
N GLU A 15 -6.60 -8.88 17.78
CA GLU A 15 -7.11 -9.74 18.87
C GLU A 15 -8.16 -9.03 19.71
N ASN A 16 -8.13 -7.69 19.70
CA ASN A 16 -9.00 -6.82 20.46
C ASN A 16 -10.44 -6.80 19.87
N ALA A 17 -11.39 -7.38 20.59
CA ALA A 17 -12.80 -7.43 20.20
C ALA A 17 -13.43 -6.03 20.08
N TYR A 18 -13.08 -5.10 21.00
CA TYR A 18 -13.59 -3.73 20.97
C TYR A 18 -13.34 -3.04 19.62
N LEU A 19 -12.13 -3.20 19.04
CA LEU A 19 -11.79 -2.60 17.75
C LEU A 19 -12.61 -3.20 16.61
N LYS A 20 -12.84 -4.51 16.63
CA LYS A 20 -13.66 -5.18 15.60
C LYS A 20 -15.11 -4.74 15.67
N GLU A 21 -15.70 -4.71 16.84
CA GLU A 21 -17.10 -4.36 17.04
C GLU A 21 -17.36 -2.86 16.78
N THR A 22 -16.44 -2.00 17.20
CA THR A 22 -16.64 -0.55 17.13
C THR A 22 -16.29 0.04 15.78
N PHE A 23 -15.19 -0.41 15.14
CA PHE A 23 -14.59 0.26 13.99
C PHE A 23 -14.68 -0.52 12.69
N LEU A 24 -14.51 -1.85 12.70
CA LEU A 24 -14.34 -2.63 11.48
C LEU A 24 -15.49 -2.42 10.49
N LYS A 25 -16.74 -2.59 10.94
CA LYS A 25 -17.92 -2.41 10.07
C LYS A 25 -18.01 -0.97 9.51
N LYS A 26 -17.75 0.02 10.34
CA LYS A 26 -17.83 1.44 9.95
C LYS A 26 -16.76 1.80 8.91
N ILE A 27 -15.55 1.22 9.04
CA ILE A 27 -14.45 1.42 8.09
C ILE A 27 -14.76 0.69 6.76
N ILE A 28 -15.30 -0.54 6.80
CA ILE A 28 -15.72 -1.28 5.59
C ILE A 28 -16.79 -0.49 4.82
N GLU A 29 -17.77 0.08 5.52
CA GLU A 29 -18.85 0.86 4.93
C GLU A 29 -18.43 2.28 4.52
N GLY A 30 -17.20 2.69 4.78
CA GLY A 30 -16.69 4.04 4.47
C GLY A 30 -17.28 5.15 5.36
N LYS A 31 -17.94 4.80 6.46
CA LYS A 31 -18.44 5.76 7.45
C LYS A 31 -17.33 6.37 8.31
N ILE A 32 -16.24 5.62 8.46
CA ILE A 32 -14.99 6.06 9.06
C ILE A 32 -13.91 5.87 8.00
N LEU A 33 -13.12 6.91 7.76
CA LEU A 33 -11.98 6.82 6.86
C LEU A 33 -10.72 6.43 7.64
N ALA A 34 -9.92 5.59 7.00
CA ALA A 34 -8.72 5.08 7.64
C ALA A 34 -7.56 4.93 6.66
N GLY A 35 -6.37 5.13 7.18
CA GLY A 35 -5.10 5.06 6.47
C GLY A 35 -4.19 3.94 6.95
N THR A 36 -2.94 4.01 6.52
CA THR A 36 -1.90 3.08 6.94
C THR A 36 -0.59 3.79 7.27
N GLY A 37 -0.07 3.57 8.47
CA GLY A 37 1.25 4.01 8.94
C GLY A 37 2.28 2.88 8.97
N LEU A 38 1.96 1.67 8.46
CA LEU A 38 2.83 0.49 8.59
C LEU A 38 3.98 0.42 7.58
N SER A 39 4.19 1.44 6.73
CA SER A 39 5.38 1.49 5.86
C SER A 39 6.69 1.45 6.66
N ASN A 40 6.75 2.14 7.80
CA ASN A 40 7.89 2.11 8.70
C ASN A 40 8.06 0.71 9.31
N ALA A 41 6.98 0.07 9.76
CA ALA A 41 7.00 -1.29 10.30
C ALA A 41 7.61 -2.30 9.33
N MET A 42 7.14 -2.29 8.07
CA MET A 42 7.59 -3.22 7.03
C MET A 42 9.10 -3.08 6.70
N LYS A 43 9.69 -1.92 6.95
CA LYS A 43 11.13 -1.68 6.77
C LYS A 43 11.92 -1.95 8.04
N ALA A 44 11.39 -1.58 9.20
CA ALA A 44 12.07 -1.71 10.48
C ALA A 44 12.28 -3.17 10.86
N LEU A 45 11.26 -4.03 10.69
CA LEU A 45 11.37 -5.45 11.04
C LEU A 45 12.31 -6.27 10.12
N ILE A 46 12.80 -5.66 9.05
CA ILE A 46 13.86 -6.23 8.20
C ILE A 46 15.15 -5.41 8.26
N ASN A 47 15.31 -4.61 9.30
CA ASN A 47 16.48 -3.79 9.59
C ASN A 47 16.88 -2.78 8.49
N PHE A 48 15.91 -2.26 7.72
CA PHE A 48 16.17 -1.21 6.72
C PHE A 48 16.08 0.19 7.30
N GLU A 49 15.35 0.38 8.39
CA GLU A 49 15.29 1.62 9.15
C GLU A 49 14.86 1.34 10.60
N GLU A 50 14.99 2.32 11.48
CA GLU A 50 14.49 2.22 12.86
C GLU A 50 12.98 2.48 12.92
N VAL A 51 12.33 1.93 13.98
CA VAL A 51 10.94 2.29 14.30
C VAL A 51 10.90 3.75 14.76
N LYS A 52 10.03 4.52 14.15
CA LYS A 52 9.99 5.99 14.32
C LYS A 52 9.10 6.47 15.46
N LEU A 53 8.17 5.63 15.90
CA LEU A 53 7.33 5.92 17.06
C LEU A 53 7.84 5.12 18.24
N LYS A 54 7.98 5.80 19.39
CA LYS A 54 8.40 5.20 20.66
C LYS A 54 7.36 5.50 21.72
N ALA A 55 7.16 4.56 22.64
CA ALA A 55 6.23 4.78 23.72
C ALA A 55 6.75 4.24 25.06
N VAL A 56 6.22 4.82 26.13
CA VAL A 56 6.42 4.39 27.49
C VAL A 56 5.06 3.92 28.04
N LYS A 57 5.04 2.74 28.67
CA LYS A 57 3.83 2.21 29.32
C LYS A 57 3.45 3.11 30.50
N THR A 58 2.16 3.36 30.62
CA THR A 58 1.57 4.08 31.77
C THR A 58 0.27 3.39 32.18
N ASP A 59 -0.40 3.90 33.21
CA ASP A 59 -1.69 3.34 33.63
C ASP A 59 -2.75 3.50 32.51
N GLY A 60 -3.35 2.39 32.12
CA GLY A 60 -4.41 2.33 31.12
C GLY A 60 -3.95 2.51 29.66
N GLY A 61 -2.63 2.62 29.36
CA GLY A 61 -2.17 2.82 28.00
C GLY A 61 -0.68 3.11 27.84
N TYR A 62 -0.35 3.89 26.81
CA TYR A 62 1.02 4.24 26.43
C TYR A 62 1.11 5.72 26.05
N ILE A 63 2.16 6.41 26.47
CA ILE A 63 2.50 7.75 25.98
C ILE A 63 3.42 7.61 24.76
N VAL A 64 2.92 8.03 23.61
CA VAL A 64 3.59 7.85 22.31
C VAL A 64 4.20 9.16 21.84
N ASN A 65 5.45 9.10 21.39
CA ASN A 65 6.20 10.20 20.80
C ASN A 65 6.87 9.77 19.48
N GLY A 66 7.12 10.74 18.60
CA GLY A 66 7.82 10.51 17.35
C GLY A 66 7.11 11.07 16.12
N SER A 67 7.53 10.66 14.93
CA SER A 67 6.94 11.18 13.68
C SER A 67 7.01 10.14 12.56
N LEU A 68 5.90 10.00 11.83
CA LEU A 68 5.84 9.21 10.60
C LEU A 68 5.82 10.18 9.40
N PRO A 69 6.80 10.09 8.48
CA PRO A 69 6.91 11.05 7.39
C PRO A 69 5.81 10.92 6.34
N PHE A 70 5.24 9.72 6.17
CA PHE A 70 4.24 9.44 5.12
C PHE A 70 3.17 8.50 5.65
N VAL A 71 2.01 9.05 5.93
CA VAL A 71 0.78 8.30 6.24
C VAL A 71 -0.27 8.72 5.22
N SER A 72 -0.76 7.78 4.43
CA SER A 72 -1.70 8.07 3.34
C SER A 72 -3.15 7.90 3.78
N ASN A 73 -4.05 8.65 3.15
CA ASN A 73 -5.48 8.73 3.45
C ASN A 73 -5.75 9.26 4.87
N ILE A 74 -5.03 10.35 5.25
CA ILE A 74 -5.07 10.92 6.60
C ILE A 74 -5.51 12.38 6.59
N GLN A 75 -6.52 12.64 7.41
CA GLN A 75 -7.00 13.97 7.81
C GLN A 75 -7.51 13.89 9.25
N LYS A 76 -7.85 15.00 9.88
CA LYS A 76 -8.53 15.01 11.18
C LYS A 76 -9.82 14.17 11.10
N GLY A 77 -10.07 13.33 12.09
CA GLY A 77 -11.19 12.40 12.13
C GLY A 77 -10.95 11.05 11.45
N HIS A 78 -9.79 10.85 10.85
CA HIS A 78 -9.40 9.54 10.31
C HIS A 78 -8.65 8.71 11.34
N TYR A 79 -8.52 7.41 11.05
CA TYR A 79 -7.77 6.46 11.87
C TYR A 79 -6.65 5.81 11.05
N PHE A 80 -5.62 5.31 11.69
CA PHE A 80 -4.60 4.49 11.01
C PHE A 80 -3.85 3.57 11.97
N GLY A 81 -3.41 2.41 11.47
CA GLY A 81 -2.56 1.50 12.21
C GLY A 81 -1.09 1.93 12.17
N ALA A 82 -0.39 1.90 13.31
CA ALA A 82 1.02 2.20 13.41
C ALA A 82 1.76 1.22 14.33
N LEU A 83 3.01 0.87 13.95
CA LEU A 83 3.95 0.15 14.81
C LEU A 83 4.64 1.14 15.75
N ILE A 84 4.75 0.78 17.00
CA ILE A 84 5.31 1.61 18.06
C ILE A 84 6.32 0.77 18.85
N GLN A 85 7.52 1.27 19.03
CA GLN A 85 8.54 0.65 19.87
C GLN A 85 8.27 0.94 21.35
N ILE A 86 8.34 -0.09 22.16
CA ILE A 86 8.31 -0.02 23.63
C ILE A 86 9.63 -0.58 24.20
N GLU A 87 9.81 -0.56 25.50
CA GLU A 87 11.03 -1.06 26.15
C GLU A 87 11.36 -2.50 25.73
N ASP A 88 10.39 -3.40 25.79
CA ASP A 88 10.55 -4.82 25.49
C ASP A 88 9.84 -5.23 24.20
N GLY A 89 10.11 -4.55 23.09
CA GLY A 89 9.60 -4.94 21.77
C GLY A 89 8.72 -3.91 21.07
N TYR A 90 7.60 -4.36 20.52
CA TYR A 90 6.73 -3.52 19.68
C TYR A 90 5.26 -3.82 19.95
N ILE A 91 4.46 -2.78 19.87
CA ILE A 91 2.99 -2.85 19.83
C ILE A 91 2.47 -2.28 18.52
N VAL A 92 1.23 -2.63 18.15
CA VAL A 92 0.50 -1.98 17.05
C VAL A 92 -0.73 -1.30 17.61
N GLY A 93 -0.85 0.00 17.37
CA GLY A 93 -1.99 0.82 17.80
C GLY A 93 -2.85 1.30 16.66
N LEU A 94 -4.15 1.47 16.91
CA LEU A 94 -5.06 2.24 16.07
C LEU A 94 -5.05 3.69 16.55
N ILE A 95 -4.52 4.57 15.73
CA ILE A 95 -4.33 5.98 16.07
C ILE A 95 -5.57 6.78 15.68
N ASP A 96 -6.11 7.55 16.64
CA ASP A 96 -7.15 8.55 16.37
C ASP A 96 -6.51 9.91 16.06
N THR A 97 -6.78 10.42 14.86
CA THR A 97 -6.24 11.71 14.43
C THR A 97 -7.03 12.92 14.95
N ASN A 98 -8.11 12.72 15.69
CA ASN A 98 -8.82 13.81 16.36
C ASN A 98 -8.05 14.38 17.57
N SER A 99 -7.17 13.58 18.17
CA SER A 99 -6.36 14.06 19.30
C SER A 99 -5.53 15.28 18.88
N GLU A 100 -5.45 16.27 19.78
CA GLU A 100 -4.61 17.46 19.61
C GLU A 100 -3.11 17.12 19.67
N ASP A 101 -2.75 16.01 20.32
CA ASP A 101 -1.40 15.50 20.46
C ASP A 101 -0.87 14.86 19.16
N VAL A 102 -1.74 14.72 18.13
CA VAL A 102 -1.41 14.25 16.79
C VAL A 102 -1.53 15.41 15.80
N SER A 103 -0.40 15.95 15.37
CA SER A 103 -0.36 16.96 14.32
C SER A 103 -0.22 16.32 12.94
N ILE A 104 -0.94 16.88 11.97
CA ILE A 104 -0.98 16.43 10.57
C ILE A 104 -0.48 17.55 9.69
N GLN A 105 0.59 17.30 8.92
CA GLN A 105 1.12 18.21 7.92
C GLN A 105 0.96 17.58 6.54
N ASN A 106 0.04 18.12 5.73
CA ASN A 106 -0.21 17.64 4.38
C ASN A 106 1.04 17.77 3.49
N ILE A 107 1.19 16.83 2.58
CA ILE A 107 2.24 16.82 1.55
C ILE A 107 1.52 16.84 0.21
N ASP A 108 1.75 17.89 -0.57
CA ASP A 108 1.02 18.21 -1.80
C ASP A 108 1.90 18.26 -3.07
N SER A 109 3.20 17.98 -2.94
CA SER A 109 4.17 18.07 -4.03
C SER A 109 4.76 16.73 -4.45
N PHE A 110 3.91 15.72 -4.58
CA PHE A 110 4.31 14.42 -5.14
C PHE A 110 4.32 14.44 -6.66
N PHE A 111 5.16 13.61 -7.26
CA PHE A 111 5.15 13.32 -8.70
C PHE A 111 3.81 12.78 -9.21
N GLY A 112 3.09 12.02 -8.38
CA GLY A 112 1.76 11.49 -8.64
C GLY A 112 0.97 11.28 -7.35
N LEU A 113 -0.35 11.06 -7.47
CA LEU A 113 -1.24 10.78 -6.34
C LEU A 113 -1.34 11.92 -5.29
N ASN A 114 -1.23 13.19 -5.71
CA ASN A 114 -1.39 14.34 -4.83
C ASN A 114 -2.74 14.36 -4.09
N GLY A 115 -3.79 13.75 -4.66
CA GLY A 115 -5.09 13.59 -4.02
C GLY A 115 -5.18 12.43 -3.00
N SER A 116 -4.06 11.79 -2.64
CA SER A 116 -4.05 10.63 -1.71
C SER A 116 -4.19 11.00 -0.24
N ALA A 117 -4.28 12.28 0.09
CA ALA A 117 -4.25 12.81 1.46
C ALA A 117 -3.09 12.19 2.27
N THR A 118 -1.89 12.18 1.68
CA THR A 118 -0.68 11.72 2.36
C THR A 118 -0.11 12.86 3.18
N ALA A 119 0.18 12.58 4.45
CA ALA A 119 0.66 13.58 5.40
C ALA A 119 1.81 13.05 6.25
N LYS A 120 2.63 13.97 6.75
CA LYS A 120 3.49 13.73 7.90
C LYS A 120 2.63 13.82 9.16
N THR A 121 2.73 12.81 10.04
CA THR A 121 2.10 12.83 11.35
C THR A 121 3.16 12.92 12.44
N THR A 122 2.96 13.80 13.43
CA THR A 122 3.87 13.95 14.56
C THR A 122 3.08 13.80 15.86
N PHE A 123 3.63 13.04 16.76
CA PHE A 123 3.05 12.71 18.07
C PHE A 123 3.84 13.41 19.14
N LYS A 124 3.14 14.11 20.02
CA LYS A 124 3.71 14.76 21.20
C LYS A 124 2.89 14.36 22.41
N ASP A 125 3.45 13.43 23.21
CA ASP A 125 2.82 12.87 24.39
C ASP A 125 1.41 12.30 24.16
N TYR A 126 1.19 11.73 22.95
CA TYR A 126 -0.10 11.13 22.59
C TYR A 126 -0.43 9.93 23.48
N PHE A 127 -1.55 9.98 24.18
CA PHE A 127 -2.03 8.87 25.01
C PHE A 127 -2.78 7.86 24.15
N LEU A 128 -2.17 6.70 23.92
CA LEU A 128 -2.79 5.54 23.27
C LEU A 128 -3.38 4.64 24.36
N GLU A 129 -4.70 4.68 24.54
CA GLU A 129 -5.41 3.81 25.48
C GLU A 129 -5.28 2.32 25.09
N ASP A 130 -5.21 1.42 26.07
CA ASP A 130 -5.11 -0.03 25.85
C ASP A 130 -6.24 -0.58 24.95
N LYS A 131 -7.44 0.02 24.98
CA LYS A 131 -8.55 -0.38 24.10
C LYS A 131 -8.31 -0.11 22.60
N PHE A 132 -7.32 0.73 22.25
CA PHE A 132 -6.91 1.00 20.87
C PHE A 132 -5.72 0.15 20.43
N LEU A 133 -5.25 -0.79 21.22
CA LEU A 133 -4.23 -1.73 20.80
C LEU A 133 -4.81 -2.73 19.79
N ILE A 134 -4.21 -2.77 18.60
CA ILE A 134 -4.48 -3.79 17.57
C ILE A 134 -3.78 -5.10 17.97
N SER A 135 -2.55 -4.99 18.50
CA SER A 135 -1.77 -6.10 19.03
C SER A 135 -0.74 -5.60 20.05
N ASP A 136 -0.53 -6.35 21.12
CA ASP A 136 0.53 -6.16 22.11
C ASP A 136 1.86 -6.81 21.70
N ASN A 137 1.86 -7.67 20.68
CA ASN A 137 3.05 -8.23 20.04
C ASN A 137 3.14 -7.76 18.58
N GLY A 138 3.69 -6.56 18.38
CA GLY A 138 3.76 -5.91 17.09
C GLY A 138 4.59 -6.68 16.06
N GLN A 139 5.66 -7.36 16.46
CA GLN A 139 6.49 -8.14 15.55
C GLN A 139 5.70 -9.32 14.97
N GLN A 140 5.14 -10.15 15.82
CA GLN A 140 4.34 -11.32 15.41
C GLN A 140 3.13 -10.89 14.57
N PHE A 141 2.48 -9.79 14.96
CA PHE A 141 1.36 -9.25 14.22
C PHE A 141 1.75 -8.86 12.79
N ILE A 142 2.85 -8.11 12.61
CA ILE A 142 3.31 -7.68 11.28
C ILE A 142 3.73 -8.88 10.43
N GLU A 143 4.40 -9.87 11.00
CA GLU A 143 4.76 -11.11 10.31
C GLU A 143 3.51 -11.84 9.80
N LYS A 144 2.49 -12.00 10.65
CA LYS A 144 1.22 -12.62 10.33
C LYS A 144 0.47 -11.92 9.19
N ILE A 145 0.36 -10.58 9.24
CA ILE A 145 -0.42 -9.83 8.25
C ILE A 145 0.32 -9.54 6.95
N ARG A 146 1.65 -9.67 6.93
CA ARG A 146 2.52 -9.27 5.81
C ARG A 146 2.11 -9.89 4.46
N PRO A 147 1.83 -11.19 4.34
CA PRO A 147 1.46 -11.77 3.04
C PRO A 147 0.19 -11.14 2.46
N GLY A 148 -0.87 -11.01 3.26
CA GLY A 148 -2.12 -10.36 2.84
C GLY A 148 -1.95 -8.87 2.54
N PHE A 149 -1.12 -8.16 3.30
CA PHE A 149 -0.78 -6.75 3.04
C PHE A 149 -0.11 -6.58 1.67
N ILE A 150 0.81 -7.48 1.30
CA ILE A 150 1.50 -7.47 0.00
C ILE A 150 0.52 -7.81 -1.14
N LEU A 151 -0.37 -8.78 -0.94
CA LEU A 151 -1.41 -9.13 -1.92
C LEU A 151 -2.39 -7.97 -2.17
N LEU A 152 -2.79 -7.24 -1.13
CA LEU A 152 -3.60 -6.02 -1.29
C LEU A 152 -2.93 -4.97 -2.18
N GLN A 153 -1.61 -4.86 -2.13
CA GLN A 153 -0.86 -3.95 -3.00
C GLN A 153 -0.83 -4.38 -4.46
N LEU A 154 -0.92 -5.69 -4.74
CA LEU A 154 -1.02 -6.18 -6.11
C LEU A 154 -2.26 -5.60 -6.81
N GLY A 155 -3.35 -5.37 -6.08
CA GLY A 155 -4.55 -4.71 -6.60
C GLY A 155 -4.28 -3.32 -7.20
N MET A 156 -3.34 -2.54 -6.64
CA MET A 156 -2.93 -1.25 -7.22
C MET A 156 -2.21 -1.44 -8.56
N ALA A 157 -1.29 -2.41 -8.63
CA ALA A 157 -0.58 -2.73 -9.86
C ALA A 157 -1.55 -3.16 -10.97
N LEU A 158 -2.45 -4.10 -10.67
CA LEU A 158 -3.45 -4.61 -11.62
C LEU A 158 -4.40 -3.51 -12.09
N GLY A 159 -4.84 -2.62 -11.19
CA GLY A 159 -5.67 -1.47 -11.54
C GLY A 159 -4.96 -0.51 -12.49
N ASN A 160 -3.69 -0.20 -12.23
CA ASN A 160 -2.90 0.65 -13.11
C ASN A 160 -2.64 -0.01 -14.48
N ILE A 161 -2.28 -1.30 -14.51
CA ILE A 161 -2.09 -2.10 -15.73
C ILE A 161 -3.38 -2.08 -16.58
N ASN A 162 -4.53 -2.35 -15.98
CA ASN A 162 -5.82 -2.32 -16.69
C ASN A 162 -6.11 -0.94 -17.28
N GLY A 163 -5.89 0.13 -16.49
CA GLY A 163 -6.08 1.49 -16.95
C GLY A 163 -5.18 1.83 -18.15
N ALA A 164 -3.90 1.46 -18.09
CA ALA A 164 -2.94 1.69 -19.15
C ALA A 164 -3.26 0.87 -20.43
N ILE A 165 -3.62 -0.42 -20.31
CA ILE A 165 -4.07 -1.24 -21.45
C ILE A 165 -5.29 -0.61 -22.13
N ASN A 166 -6.26 -0.11 -21.36
CA ASN A 166 -7.45 0.54 -21.90
C ASN A 166 -7.12 1.82 -22.71
N ILE A 167 -6.10 2.58 -22.28
CA ILE A 167 -5.61 3.75 -23.01
C ILE A 167 -5.04 3.30 -24.35
N ILE A 168 -4.18 2.27 -24.39
CA ILE A 168 -3.60 1.74 -25.60
C ILE A 168 -4.72 1.28 -26.56
N LYS A 169 -5.68 0.50 -26.08
CA LYS A 169 -6.83 0.05 -26.88
C LYS A 169 -7.65 1.20 -27.47
N LYS A 170 -7.87 2.26 -26.69
CA LYS A 170 -8.59 3.46 -27.15
C LYS A 170 -7.83 4.18 -28.28
N GLU A 171 -6.51 4.28 -28.16
CA GLU A 171 -5.67 4.90 -29.21
C GLU A 171 -5.58 4.03 -30.45
N LEU A 172 -5.55 2.70 -30.33
CA LEU A 172 -5.63 1.77 -31.46
C LEU A 172 -6.91 1.99 -32.30
N LYS A 173 -8.06 2.01 -31.64
CA LYS A 173 -9.35 2.27 -32.32
C LYS A 173 -9.37 3.61 -33.03
N ARG A 174 -8.74 4.63 -32.43
CA ARG A 174 -8.72 5.98 -32.99
C ARG A 174 -7.81 6.11 -34.23
N LYS A 175 -6.79 5.24 -34.34
CA LYS A 175 -5.80 5.23 -35.39
C LYS A 175 -5.92 4.00 -36.31
N GLU A 176 -7.11 3.45 -36.41
CA GLU A 176 -7.37 2.21 -37.18
C GLU A 176 -6.84 2.23 -38.61
N TYR A 177 -6.81 3.43 -39.24
CA TYR A 177 -6.27 3.64 -40.54
C TYR A 177 -4.72 3.48 -40.69
N LEU A 178 -3.98 3.39 -39.53
CA LEU A 178 -2.52 3.31 -39.55
C LEU A 178 -1.98 1.86 -39.52
N ASN A 179 -2.82 0.86 -39.74
CA ASN A 179 -2.45 -0.55 -39.69
C ASN A 179 -1.64 -0.90 -38.41
N ASN A 180 -2.33 -0.91 -37.27
CA ASN A 180 -1.74 -0.96 -35.93
C ASN A 180 -1.39 -2.39 -35.43
N THR A 181 -0.89 -3.28 -36.29
CA THR A 181 -0.53 -4.64 -35.91
C THR A 181 0.47 -4.68 -34.75
N ILE A 182 1.51 -3.84 -34.77
CA ILE A 182 2.56 -3.78 -33.72
C ILE A 182 1.97 -3.44 -32.36
N PHE A 183 1.06 -2.48 -32.28
CA PHE A 183 0.43 -2.11 -31.01
C PHE A 183 -0.62 -3.13 -30.58
N GLY A 184 -1.33 -3.77 -31.50
CA GLY A 184 -2.26 -4.86 -31.22
C GLY A 184 -1.56 -6.06 -30.59
N ASP A 185 -0.42 -6.44 -31.14
CA ASP A 185 0.43 -7.50 -30.60
C ASP A 185 0.92 -7.17 -29.18
N LYS A 186 1.29 -5.92 -28.91
CA LYS A 186 1.68 -5.46 -27.57
C LYS A 186 0.53 -5.55 -26.56
N VAL A 187 -0.69 -5.17 -26.95
CA VAL A 187 -1.87 -5.32 -26.07
C VAL A 187 -2.09 -6.78 -25.71
N SER A 188 -2.07 -7.67 -26.69
CA SER A 188 -2.23 -9.11 -26.48
C SER A 188 -1.15 -9.68 -25.55
N LEU A 189 0.10 -9.24 -25.73
CA LEU A 189 1.21 -9.62 -24.86
C LEU A 189 1.01 -9.13 -23.42
N PHE A 190 0.57 -7.88 -23.22
CA PHE A 190 0.34 -7.33 -21.88
C PHE A 190 -0.84 -8.01 -21.17
N GLU A 191 -1.90 -8.33 -21.89
CA GLU A 191 -3.02 -9.08 -21.34
C GLU A 191 -2.61 -10.49 -20.93
N LYS A 192 -1.80 -11.17 -21.75
CA LYS A 192 -1.23 -12.47 -21.42
C LYS A 192 -0.36 -12.38 -20.17
N LYS A 193 0.59 -11.45 -20.10
CA LYS A 193 1.43 -11.25 -18.90
C LYS A 193 0.60 -10.95 -17.64
N LYS A 194 -0.48 -10.16 -17.77
CA LYS A 194 -1.39 -9.91 -16.65
C LYS A 194 -2.11 -11.18 -16.20
N GLN A 195 -2.55 -12.03 -17.12
CA GLN A 195 -3.17 -13.33 -16.81
C GLN A 195 -2.17 -14.26 -16.12
N GLU A 196 -0.95 -14.37 -16.65
CA GLU A 196 0.14 -15.14 -16.04
C GLU A 196 0.44 -14.66 -14.61
N LEU A 197 0.47 -13.33 -14.40
CA LEU A 197 0.69 -12.71 -13.09
C LEU A 197 -0.37 -13.12 -12.07
N THR A 198 -1.63 -13.27 -12.49
CA THR A 198 -2.74 -13.61 -11.59
C THR A 198 -3.02 -15.11 -11.50
N PHE A 199 -2.38 -15.90 -12.36
CA PHE A 199 -2.59 -17.34 -12.39
C PHE A 199 -2.16 -18.01 -11.09
N GLY A 200 -3.05 -18.81 -10.52
CA GLY A 200 -2.79 -19.59 -9.30
C GLY A 200 -2.80 -18.77 -8.00
N LEU A 201 -3.26 -17.51 -8.03
CA LEU A 201 -3.38 -16.69 -6.83
C LEU A 201 -4.65 -16.95 -6.01
N ASP A 202 -5.63 -17.67 -6.53
CA ASP A 202 -6.92 -17.92 -5.88
C ASP A 202 -6.77 -18.50 -4.46
N LYS A 203 -5.78 -19.37 -4.27
CA LYS A 203 -5.47 -19.95 -2.95
C LYS A 203 -5.06 -18.89 -1.92
N TYR A 204 -4.37 -17.83 -2.34
CA TYR A 204 -3.93 -16.76 -1.42
C TYR A 204 -5.08 -15.78 -1.12
N PHE A 205 -6.05 -15.63 -2.01
CA PHE A 205 -7.23 -14.83 -1.73
C PHE A 205 -8.16 -15.52 -0.73
N THR A 206 -8.17 -16.87 -0.74
CA THR A 206 -8.92 -17.66 0.24
C THR A 206 -8.22 -17.74 1.59
N ASN A 207 -6.89 -17.91 1.58
CA ASN A 207 -6.05 -17.94 2.78
C ASN A 207 -4.74 -17.22 2.53
N PRO A 208 -4.63 -15.93 2.90
CA PRO A 208 -3.43 -15.13 2.66
C PRO A 208 -2.31 -15.35 3.69
N TYR A 209 -2.54 -16.19 4.69
CA TYR A 209 -1.54 -16.45 5.73
C TYR A 209 -0.55 -17.51 5.27
N THR A 210 0.73 -17.32 5.54
CA THR A 210 1.76 -18.32 5.30
C THR A 210 3.00 -18.06 6.15
N ASP A 211 3.52 -19.13 6.76
CA ASP A 211 4.82 -19.20 7.42
C ASP A 211 5.85 -19.92 6.53
N ASP A 212 5.42 -20.44 5.37
CA ASP A 212 6.30 -21.09 4.40
C ASP A 212 7.07 -20.04 3.60
N ALA A 213 8.41 -20.08 3.71
CA ALA A 213 9.30 -19.16 3.00
C ALA A 213 9.15 -19.24 1.47
N LYS A 214 8.84 -20.43 0.90
CA LYS A 214 8.64 -20.60 -0.54
C LYS A 214 7.35 -19.93 -1.01
N GLU A 215 6.27 -20.05 -0.23
CA GLU A 215 5.00 -19.39 -0.53
C GLU A 215 5.11 -17.87 -0.37
N LEU A 216 5.77 -17.40 0.70
CA LEU A 216 6.06 -15.98 0.86
C LEU A 216 6.89 -15.42 -0.30
N LYS A 217 7.91 -16.16 -0.74
CA LYS A 217 8.75 -15.79 -1.90
C LYS A 217 7.91 -15.62 -3.17
N LYS A 218 6.94 -16.51 -3.42
CA LYS A 218 6.01 -16.40 -4.56
C LYS A 218 5.16 -15.13 -4.47
N ILE A 219 4.60 -14.81 -3.29
CA ILE A 219 3.81 -13.60 -3.07
C ILE A 219 4.64 -12.35 -3.33
N LEU A 220 5.89 -12.31 -2.83
CA LEU A 220 6.81 -11.20 -3.07
C LEU A 220 7.16 -11.07 -4.55
N GLN A 221 7.40 -12.19 -5.25
CA GLN A 221 7.71 -12.21 -6.67
C GLN A 221 6.56 -11.67 -7.50
N VAL A 222 5.33 -12.13 -7.27
CA VAL A 222 4.14 -11.64 -7.96
C VAL A 222 3.96 -10.13 -7.74
N ARG A 223 4.20 -9.64 -6.51
CA ARG A 223 4.15 -8.20 -6.22
C ARG A 223 5.23 -7.42 -6.98
N LEU A 224 6.44 -7.97 -7.10
CA LEU A 224 7.55 -7.40 -7.87
C LEU A 224 7.18 -7.35 -9.36
N ASP A 225 6.76 -8.49 -9.93
CA ASP A 225 6.40 -8.61 -11.35
C ASP A 225 5.23 -7.68 -11.71
N GLY A 226 4.25 -7.54 -10.79
CA GLY A 226 3.16 -6.58 -10.95
C GLY A 226 3.64 -5.12 -11.01
N ALA A 227 4.63 -4.75 -10.20
CA ALA A 227 5.20 -3.40 -10.24
C ALA A 227 5.95 -3.14 -11.56
N LEU A 228 6.76 -4.09 -11.99
CA LEU A 228 7.51 -3.98 -13.25
C LEU A 228 6.56 -3.93 -14.46
N LEU A 229 5.58 -4.82 -14.52
CA LEU A 229 4.59 -4.84 -15.60
C LEU A 229 3.77 -3.54 -15.61
N SER A 230 3.43 -2.99 -14.44
CA SER A 230 2.72 -1.70 -14.34
C SER A 230 3.52 -0.56 -14.98
N GLN A 231 4.84 -0.52 -14.80
CA GLN A 231 5.71 0.47 -15.43
C GLN A 231 5.78 0.26 -16.94
N ASP A 232 6.01 -0.98 -17.39
CA ASP A 232 6.12 -1.31 -18.82
C ASP A 232 4.86 -0.90 -19.60
N VAL A 233 3.67 -1.30 -19.09
CA VAL A 233 2.40 -1.01 -19.75
C VAL A 233 2.08 0.49 -19.72
N SER A 234 2.39 1.18 -18.62
CA SER A 234 2.13 2.62 -18.52
C SER A 234 3.04 3.43 -19.41
N ASN A 235 4.30 3.01 -19.59
CA ASN A 235 5.21 3.61 -20.54
C ASN A 235 4.70 3.42 -21.97
N GLU A 236 4.26 2.21 -22.34
CA GLU A 236 3.67 1.96 -23.66
C GLU A 236 2.40 2.78 -23.89
N ALA A 237 1.54 2.95 -22.89
CA ALA A 237 0.35 3.79 -22.97
C ALA A 237 0.70 5.24 -23.29
N LEU A 238 1.79 5.77 -22.71
CA LEU A 238 2.27 7.11 -23.00
C LEU A 238 2.77 7.20 -24.45
N LEU A 239 3.61 6.25 -24.88
CA LEU A 239 4.19 6.23 -26.24
C LEU A 239 3.11 6.07 -27.32
N SER A 240 2.09 5.25 -27.08
CA SER A 240 0.98 5.02 -28.02
C SER A 240 0.00 6.19 -28.11
N SER A 241 -0.08 7.03 -27.07
CA SER A 241 -1.01 8.17 -27.04
C SER A 241 -0.68 9.29 -28.01
N GLY A 242 0.45 9.22 -28.68
CA GLY A 242 0.83 10.07 -29.82
C GLY A 242 1.31 11.46 -29.42
N GLY A 243 2.63 11.62 -29.40
CA GLY A 243 3.34 12.89 -29.33
C GLY A 243 2.93 13.79 -28.18
N SER A 244 2.73 15.06 -28.46
CA SER A 244 2.43 16.10 -27.47
C SER A 244 1.17 15.82 -26.64
N ARG A 245 0.18 15.13 -27.19
CA ARG A 245 -1.08 14.87 -26.46
C ARG A 245 -0.89 13.94 -25.25
N GLY A 246 -0.10 12.89 -25.38
CA GLY A 246 0.26 12.01 -24.26
C GLY A 246 1.13 12.71 -23.22
N TYR A 247 1.91 13.69 -23.66
CA TYR A 247 2.90 14.39 -22.83
C TYR A 247 2.32 15.53 -21.95
N PHE A 248 1.06 15.90 -22.15
CA PHE A 248 0.41 16.85 -21.24
C PHE A 248 0.29 16.28 -19.83
N GLU A 249 0.59 17.11 -18.83
CA GLU A 249 0.58 16.74 -17.41
C GLU A 249 -0.73 16.08 -16.96
N LYS A 250 -1.86 16.53 -17.49
CA LYS A 250 -3.21 16.01 -17.17
C LYS A 250 -3.71 14.94 -18.12
N SER A 251 -2.86 14.41 -19.02
CA SER A 251 -3.26 13.30 -19.89
C SER A 251 -3.44 12.01 -19.09
N ASP A 252 -4.43 11.20 -19.47
CA ASP A 252 -4.66 9.90 -18.82
C ASP A 252 -3.41 9.01 -18.86
N ALA A 253 -2.68 9.02 -19.98
CA ALA A 253 -1.47 8.23 -20.15
C ALA A 253 -0.35 8.69 -19.20
N PHE A 254 -0.13 10.00 -19.09
CA PHE A 254 0.89 10.55 -18.20
C PHE A 254 0.51 10.36 -16.73
N CYS A 255 -0.79 10.44 -16.39
CA CYS A 255 -1.27 10.09 -15.06
C CYS A 255 -0.96 8.63 -14.72
N LYS A 256 -1.24 7.68 -15.63
CA LYS A 256 -0.94 6.25 -15.41
C LYS A 256 0.56 5.99 -15.28
N LEU A 257 1.39 6.67 -16.04
CA LEU A 257 2.84 6.58 -15.89
C LEU A 257 3.29 7.02 -14.48
N ARG A 258 2.83 8.17 -14.00
CA ARG A 258 3.15 8.66 -12.65
C ARG A 258 2.66 7.71 -11.56
N GLU A 259 1.45 7.17 -11.70
CA GLU A 259 0.88 6.19 -10.77
C GLU A 259 1.70 4.88 -10.76
N SER A 260 2.25 4.44 -11.90
CA SER A 260 3.10 3.25 -11.97
C SER A 260 4.38 3.40 -11.15
N TYR A 261 4.96 4.60 -11.10
CA TYR A 261 6.11 4.88 -10.24
C TYR A 261 5.75 4.81 -8.75
N PHE A 262 4.54 5.23 -8.37
CA PHE A 262 4.10 5.00 -6.98
C PHE A 262 4.01 3.50 -6.66
N VAL A 263 3.47 2.69 -7.57
CA VAL A 263 3.44 1.22 -7.41
C VAL A 263 4.85 0.65 -7.23
N ALA A 264 5.85 1.23 -7.91
CA ALA A 264 7.24 0.81 -7.83
C ALA A 264 7.93 1.19 -6.49
N VAL A 265 7.56 2.32 -5.89
CA VAL A 265 8.26 2.87 -4.71
C VAL A 265 7.51 2.65 -3.39
N VAL A 266 6.20 2.35 -3.41
CA VAL A 266 5.43 2.08 -2.18
C VAL A 266 6.01 0.86 -1.46
N THR A 267 6.09 0.94 -0.13
CA THR A 267 6.76 -0.07 0.71
C THR A 267 5.97 -1.40 0.79
N PRO A 268 6.58 -2.56 0.48
CA PRO A 268 7.96 -2.71 0.02
C PRO A 268 8.14 -2.26 -1.44
N SER A 269 9.16 -1.43 -1.70
CA SER A 269 9.51 -0.98 -3.05
C SER A 269 10.13 -2.11 -3.88
N ILE A 270 10.28 -1.91 -5.20
CA ILE A 270 10.98 -2.86 -6.08
C ILE A 270 12.32 -3.28 -5.47
N LYS A 271 13.15 -2.32 -5.02
CA LYS A 271 14.44 -2.60 -4.39
C LYS A 271 14.28 -3.47 -3.13
N HIS A 272 13.32 -3.15 -2.27
CA HIS A 272 13.08 -3.94 -1.06
C HIS A 272 12.57 -5.35 -1.39
N LEU A 273 11.68 -5.49 -2.38
CA LEU A 273 11.19 -6.80 -2.83
C LEU A 273 12.33 -7.68 -3.35
N GLN A 274 13.24 -7.12 -4.17
CA GLN A 274 14.41 -7.84 -4.69
C GLN A 274 15.31 -8.35 -3.56
N ILE A 275 15.58 -7.52 -2.55
CA ILE A 275 16.38 -7.91 -1.39
C ILE A 275 15.66 -9.00 -0.57
N LEU A 276 14.37 -8.83 -0.29
CA LEU A 276 13.58 -9.82 0.45
C LEU A 276 13.55 -11.16 -0.26
N ILE A 277 13.34 -11.18 -1.58
CA ILE A 277 13.31 -12.39 -2.41
C ILE A 277 14.67 -13.08 -2.41
N SER A 278 15.77 -12.31 -2.48
CA SER A 278 17.13 -12.89 -2.49
C SER A 278 17.51 -13.51 -1.15
N ASN A 279 16.96 -13.02 -0.05
CA ASN A 279 17.23 -13.52 1.30
C ASN A 279 16.39 -14.78 1.66
N LEU A 280 15.30 -15.04 0.93
CA LEU A 280 14.51 -16.26 1.11
C LEU A 280 15.12 -17.41 0.26
N LYS A 281 15.74 -18.34 0.94
CA LYS A 281 16.34 -19.54 0.34
C LYS A 281 15.30 -20.55 -0.12
#